data_d9f8c57f318cf97e8d99d50f34532a56
#
_entry.id   d9f8c57f318cf97e8d99d50f34532a56
#
_cell.length_a   1.000
_cell.length_b   1.000
_cell.length_c   1.000
_cell.angle_alpha   90.00
_cell.angle_beta   90.00
_cell.angle_gamma   90.00
#
_symmetry.space_group_name_H-M   'P 1'
#
loop_
_entity.id
_entity.type
_entity.pdbx_description
1 polymer ?
#
loop_
_entity_poly.entity_id
_entity_poly.type
_entity_poly.pdbx_seq_one_letter_code
_entity_poly.pdbx_strand_id
1 'polypeptide(L)' 'MKSVLKIGGMTCGGCRAGVLNAIKKVPGVVSAEVSLEKGEAAVEYDEKKAALQDLRAAIERAGFTAG' A
#
# COMPACT_ATOMS: atom_id res chain seq x y z
N MET A 1 -11.71 -4.87 5.94
CA MET A 1 -10.62 -5.74 6.39
C MET A 1 -9.30 -4.98 6.38
N LYS A 2 -8.48 -5.16 7.40
CA LYS A 2 -7.23 -4.43 7.53
C LYS A 2 -6.04 -5.36 7.31
N SER A 3 -5.09 -4.94 6.50
CA SER A 3 -3.88 -5.70 6.24
C SER A 3 -2.66 -4.81 6.32
N VAL A 4 -1.54 -5.39 6.72
CA VAL A 4 -0.26 -4.69 6.77
C VAL A 4 0.69 -5.35 5.78
N LEU A 5 1.26 -4.54 4.90
CA LEU A 5 2.18 -5.01 3.88
C LEU A 5 3.58 -4.45 4.14
N LYS A 6 4.59 -5.29 4.03
CA LYS A 6 5.97 -4.83 4.08
C LYS A 6 6.32 -4.21 2.74
N ILE A 7 6.88 -3.00 2.77
CA ILE A 7 7.22 -2.28 1.55
C ILE A 7 8.73 -2.14 1.48
N GLY A 8 9.30 -2.66 0.42
CA GLY A 8 10.72 -2.49 0.12
C GLY A 8 10.94 -1.28 -0.78
N GLY A 9 12.06 -0.60 -0.63
CA GLY A 9 12.43 0.51 -1.48
C GLY A 9 11.99 1.88 -0.99
N MET A 10 11.28 1.96 0.13
CA MET A 10 10.93 3.24 0.73
C MET A 10 12.12 3.80 1.50
N THR A 11 12.69 4.89 0.99
CA THR A 11 13.85 5.52 1.62
C THR A 11 13.61 6.98 2.00
N CYS A 12 12.50 7.56 1.59
CA CYS A 12 12.20 8.96 1.88
C CYS A 12 10.70 9.22 1.91
N GLY A 13 10.33 10.41 2.35
CA GLY A 13 8.92 10.81 2.44
C GLY A 13 8.19 10.84 1.10
N GLY A 14 8.91 11.14 0.02
CA GLY A 14 8.33 11.11 -1.32
C GLY A 14 7.91 9.70 -1.72
N CYS A 15 8.70 8.71 -1.32
CA CYS A 15 8.36 7.31 -1.57
C CYS A 15 7.08 6.92 -0.82
N ARG A 16 6.96 7.38 0.42
CA ARG A 16 5.74 7.14 1.21
C ARG A 16 4.50 7.69 0.51
N ALA A 17 4.59 8.91 0.02
CA ALA A 17 3.47 9.53 -0.68
C ALA A 17 3.11 8.76 -1.95
N GLY A 18 4.10 8.30 -2.68
CA GLY A 18 3.88 7.50 -3.89
C GLY A 18 3.16 6.20 -3.60
N VAL A 19 3.60 5.49 -2.56
CA VAL A 19 2.95 4.24 -2.14
C VAL A 19 1.53 4.51 -1.69
N LEU A 20 1.33 5.53 -0.87
CA LEU A 20 0.01 5.87 -0.37
C LEU A 20 -0.96 6.20 -1.50
N ASN A 21 -0.53 7.01 -2.47
CA ASN A 21 -1.36 7.36 -3.61
C ASN A 21 -1.69 6.14 -4.47
N ALA A 22 -0.72 5.26 -4.67
CA ALA A 22 -0.93 4.04 -5.44
C ALA A 22 -1.99 3.15 -4.79
N ILE A 23 -1.91 3.00 -3.47
CA ILE A 23 -2.87 2.20 -2.71
C ILE A 23 -4.26 2.83 -2.77
N LYS A 24 -4.36 4.13 -2.60
CA LYS A 24 -5.64 4.83 -2.60
C LYS A 24 -6.36 4.76 -3.95
N LYS A 25 -5.64 4.53 -5.02
CA LYS A 25 -6.24 4.39 -6.35
C LYS A 25 -6.92 3.06 -6.54
N VAL A 26 -6.66 2.09 -5.69
CA VAL A 26 -7.27 0.76 -5.80
C VAL A 26 -8.73 0.84 -5.37
N PRO A 27 -9.67 0.41 -6.23
CA PRO A 27 -11.09 0.39 -5.86
C PRO A 27 -11.31 -0.52 -4.64
N GLY A 28 -12.13 -0.06 -3.71
CA GLY A 28 -12.44 -0.83 -2.51
C GLY A 28 -11.57 -0.50 -1.30
N VAL A 29 -10.54 0.31 -1.47
CA VAL A 29 -9.71 0.77 -0.36
C VAL A 29 -10.47 1.84 0.43
N VAL A 30 -10.64 1.59 1.72
CA VAL A 30 -11.32 2.51 2.63
C VAL A 30 -10.33 3.54 3.17
N SER A 31 -9.18 3.07 3.63
CA SER A 31 -8.13 3.94 4.14
C SER A 31 -6.77 3.28 3.98
N ALA A 32 -5.73 4.10 4.02
CA ALA A 32 -4.37 3.61 3.91
C ALA A 32 -3.44 4.47 4.75
N GLU A 33 -2.45 3.83 5.35
CA GLU A 33 -1.45 4.52 6.15
C GLU A 33 -0.11 3.85 5.90
N VAL A 34 0.93 4.66 5.72
CA VAL A 34 2.27 4.15 5.43
C VAL A 34 3.22 4.62 6.52
N SER A 35 4.01 3.69 7.05
CA SER A 35 5.03 3.97 8.05
C SER A 35 6.41 3.80 7.44
N LEU A 36 7.19 4.89 7.39
CA LEU A 36 8.57 4.83 6.91
C LEU A 36 9.48 4.14 7.90
N GLU A 37 9.26 4.35 9.19
CA GLU A 37 10.10 3.76 10.23
C GLU A 37 10.07 2.24 10.19
N LYS A 38 8.90 1.69 9.97
CA LYS A 38 8.72 0.25 9.93
C LYS A 38 8.81 -0.33 8.52
N GLY A 39 8.78 0.53 7.51
CA GLY A 39 8.74 0.08 6.11
C GLY A 39 7.49 -0.71 5.81
N GLU A 40 6.36 -0.29 6.36
CA GLU A 40 5.09 -1.00 6.23
C GLU A 40 3.98 -0.07 5.76
N ALA A 41 2.98 -0.66 5.14
CA ALA A 41 1.75 0.04 4.79
C ALA A 41 0.57 -0.70 5.40
N ALA A 42 -0.21 0.00 6.20
CA ALA A 42 -1.45 -0.54 6.76
C ALA A 42 -2.60 -0.07 5.86
N VAL A 43 -3.36 -1.00 5.34
CA VAL A 43 -4.44 -0.71 4.42
C VAL A 43 -5.73 -1.31 4.93
N GLU A 44 -6.77 -0.51 4.98
CA GLU A 44 -8.11 -1.01 5.26
C GLU A 44 -8.89 -0.99 3.95
N TYR A 45 -9.44 -2.14 3.58
CA TYR A 45 -10.13 -2.31 2.33
C TYR A 45 -11.32 -3.24 2.48
N ASP A 46 -12.26 -3.13 1.53
CA ASP A 46 -13.41 -4.03 1.47
C ASP A 46 -13.01 -5.25 0.65
N GLU A 47 -12.91 -6.40 1.30
CA GLU A 47 -12.48 -7.64 0.65
C GLU A 47 -13.43 -8.10 -0.47
N LYS A 48 -14.62 -7.55 -0.50
CA LYS A 48 -15.57 -7.83 -1.58
C LYS A 48 -15.27 -7.02 -2.83
N LYS A 49 -14.56 -5.91 -2.69
CA LYS A 49 -14.24 -5.00 -3.80
C LYS A 49 -12.78 -5.04 -4.19
N ALA A 50 -11.90 -5.33 -3.25
CA ALA A 50 -10.47 -5.37 -3.48
C ALA A 50 -9.87 -6.57 -2.79
N ALA A 51 -8.81 -7.11 -3.36
CA ALA A 51 -8.05 -8.20 -2.77
C ALA A 51 -6.67 -7.71 -2.37
N LEU A 52 -6.02 -8.43 -1.46
CA LEU A 52 -4.65 -8.12 -1.07
C LEU A 52 -3.72 -8.09 -2.28
N GLN A 53 -3.96 -8.97 -3.24
CA GLN A 53 -3.21 -9.04 -4.48
C GLN A 53 -3.29 -7.73 -5.28
N ASP A 54 -4.45 -7.10 -5.28
CA ASP A 54 -4.63 -5.81 -5.96
C ASP A 54 -3.78 -4.72 -5.32
N LEU A 55 -3.69 -4.73 -4.01
CA LEU A 55 -2.87 -3.78 -3.26
C LEU A 55 -1.39 -3.98 -3.58
N ARG A 56 -0.95 -5.22 -3.59
CA ARG A 56 0.43 -5.55 -3.92
C ARG A 56 0.78 -5.14 -5.34
N ALA A 57 -0.11 -5.38 -6.27
CA ALA A 57 0.09 -4.98 -7.66
C ALA A 57 0.20 -3.46 -7.79
N ALA A 58 -0.61 -2.71 -7.06
CA ALA A 58 -0.55 -1.26 -7.06
C ALA A 58 0.80 -0.75 -6.55
N ILE A 59 1.31 -1.37 -5.49
CA ILE A 59 2.60 -1.02 -4.91
C ILE A 59 3.73 -1.31 -5.91
N GLU A 60 3.68 -2.46 -6.56
CA GLU A 60 4.69 -2.83 -7.55
C GLU A 60 4.69 -1.89 -8.75
N ARG A 61 3.51 -1.44 -9.17
CA ARG A 61 3.38 -0.46 -10.25
C ARG A 61 4.01 0.88 -9.90
N ALA A 62 4.02 1.22 -8.62
CA ALA A 62 4.64 2.45 -8.15
C ALA A 62 6.18 2.34 -8.08
N GLY A 63 6.72 1.15 -8.34
CA GLY A 63 8.17 0.93 -8.34
C GLY A 63 8.72 0.40 -7.03
N PHE A 64 7.85 -0.11 -6.16
CA PHE A 64 8.24 -0.67 -4.86
C PHE A 64 7.95 -2.16 -4.82
N THR A 65 8.44 -2.82 -3.79
CA THR A 65 8.14 -4.23 -3.56
C THR A 65 7.21 -4.37 -2.36
N ALA A 66 6.25 -5.29 -2.45
CA ALA A 66 5.34 -5.58 -1.36
C ALA A 66 5.50 -7.03 -0.93
N GLY A 67 5.73 -7.23 0.34
CA GLY A 67 5.92 -8.57 0.90
C GLY A 67 4.82 -8.97 1.85
#